data_b65c2141cda03932bc306f804e1e9787
#
_entry.id   b65c2141cda03932bc306f804e1e9787
#
_cell.length_a   1.000
_cell.length_b   1.000
_cell.length_c   1.000
_cell.angle_alpha   90.00
_cell.angle_beta   90.00
_cell.angle_gamma   90.00
#
_symmetry.space_group_name_H-M   'P 1'
#
loop_
_entity.id
_entity.type
_entity.pdbx_description
1 polymer ?
#
loop_
_entity_poly.entity_id
_entity_poly.type
_entity_poly.pdbx_seq_one_letter_code
_entity_poly.pdbx_strand_id
1 'polypeptide(L)'
;MAGTEVTDSYGRRTVFQGSLLISDTTDTDDERKPQWLDIDIWRTNGGSYVVQKAVRYRVAHAIATCGRLGGYEIRDATEADTFRCPGCNPNGDRHSSWGQESRIAVDVYSSPEQLIESLKVDGKLTRLSRALLADLSEQDGRIDELWNTVVVD
;
A
#
# COMPACT_ATOMS: atom_id res chain seq x y z
N MET A 1 -25.88 5.26 10.01
CA MET A 1 -24.97 4.40 9.25
C MET A 1 -23.55 4.56 9.77
N ALA A 2 -22.90 3.44 10.01
CA ALA A 2 -21.49 3.50 10.43
C ALA A 2 -20.61 3.94 9.26
N GLY A 3 -19.72 4.90 9.50
CA GLY A 3 -18.72 5.28 8.52
C GLY A 3 -17.57 4.28 8.48
N THR A 4 -16.71 4.41 7.48
CA THR A 4 -15.44 3.71 7.40
C THR A 4 -14.37 4.54 8.10
N GLU A 5 -13.53 3.88 8.89
CA GLU A 5 -12.39 4.51 9.55
C GLU A 5 -11.11 3.83 9.11
N VAL A 6 -10.13 4.62 8.71
CA VAL A 6 -8.77 4.15 8.43
C VAL A 6 -7.79 4.94 9.30
N THR A 7 -6.78 4.26 9.82
CA THR A 7 -5.80 4.86 10.74
C THR A 7 -4.40 4.67 10.17
N ASP A 8 -3.64 5.76 10.11
CA ASP A 8 -2.25 5.71 9.66
C ASP A 8 -1.29 5.29 10.80
N SER A 9 -0.02 5.13 10.46
CA SER A 9 1.01 4.71 11.42
C SER A 9 1.31 5.73 12.52
N TYR A 10 0.83 6.96 12.37
CA TYR A 10 0.96 8.01 13.38
C TYR A 10 -0.27 8.13 14.27
N GLY A 11 -1.26 7.27 14.10
CA GLY A 11 -2.50 7.27 14.87
C GLY A 11 -3.55 8.26 14.36
N ARG A 12 -3.32 8.93 13.24
CA ARG A 12 -4.30 9.82 12.64
C ARG A 12 -5.44 9.01 12.02
N ARG A 13 -6.65 9.32 12.40
CA ARG A 13 -7.85 8.64 11.91
C ARG A 13 -8.52 9.45 10.81
N THR A 14 -8.90 8.79 9.74
CA THR A 14 -9.72 9.37 8.66
C THR A 14 -11.04 8.62 8.63
N VAL A 15 -12.13 9.35 8.82
CA VAL A 15 -13.49 8.79 8.87
C VAL A 15 -14.28 9.32 7.69
N PHE A 16 -14.95 8.44 6.97
CA PHE A 16 -15.74 8.81 5.79
C PHE A 16 -16.85 7.80 5.54
N GLN A 17 -17.80 8.18 4.70
CA GLN A 17 -18.80 7.27 4.13
C GLN A 17 -18.55 7.14 2.63
N GLY A 18 -18.51 5.92 2.15
CA GLY A 18 -18.20 5.65 0.75
C GLY A 18 -18.08 4.17 0.45
N SER A 19 -17.57 3.88 -0.72
CA SER A 19 -17.40 2.52 -1.23
C SER A 19 -15.95 2.24 -1.56
N LEU A 20 -15.48 1.04 -1.21
CA LEU A 20 -14.18 0.54 -1.65
C LEU A 20 -14.24 0.29 -3.16
N LEU A 21 -13.33 0.91 -3.91
CA LEU A 21 -13.22 0.72 -5.35
C LEU A 21 -12.27 -0.42 -5.70
N ILE A 22 -11.08 -0.40 -5.13
CA ILE A 22 -10.05 -1.42 -5.36
C ILE A 22 -9.27 -1.72 -4.09
N SER A 23 -8.73 -2.94 -4.05
CA SER A 23 -7.79 -3.39 -3.02
C SER A 23 -6.76 -4.26 -3.73
N ASP A 24 -5.56 -3.75 -3.90
CA ASP A 24 -4.49 -4.41 -4.66
C ASP A 24 -3.24 -4.62 -3.80
N THR A 25 -2.44 -5.62 -4.16
CA THR A 25 -1.19 -5.95 -3.50
C THR A 25 -0.10 -6.24 -4.54
N THR A 26 1.15 -5.89 -4.22
CA THR A 26 2.31 -6.26 -5.02
C THR A 26 2.94 -7.59 -4.58
N ASP A 27 2.44 -8.17 -3.48
CA ASP A 27 2.87 -9.48 -2.99
C ASP A 27 1.93 -10.55 -3.53
N THR A 28 2.46 -11.47 -4.30
CA THR A 28 1.68 -12.57 -4.89
C THR A 28 2.30 -13.91 -4.49
N ASP A 29 1.55 -15.00 -4.64
CA ASP A 29 2.06 -16.34 -4.35
C ASP A 29 3.26 -16.70 -5.24
N ASP A 30 3.29 -16.16 -6.47
CA ASP A 30 4.37 -16.39 -7.42
C ASP A 30 5.59 -15.47 -7.21
N GLU A 31 5.37 -14.30 -6.60
CA GLU A 31 6.40 -13.30 -6.36
C GLU A 31 6.36 -12.80 -4.92
N ARG A 32 6.78 -13.64 -4.00
CA ARG A 32 6.91 -13.25 -2.61
C ARG A 32 8.11 -12.32 -2.42
N LYS A 33 7.87 -11.23 -1.68
CA LYS A 33 8.87 -10.17 -1.47
C LYS A 33 9.07 -9.93 0.02
N PRO A 34 10.28 -9.54 0.44
CA PRO A 34 10.49 -9.12 1.83
C PRO A 34 9.75 -7.83 2.15
N GLN A 35 9.50 -7.01 1.15
CA GLN A 35 8.74 -5.76 1.25
C GLN A 35 7.73 -5.70 0.11
N TRP A 36 6.50 -5.32 0.42
CA TRP A 36 5.46 -5.14 -0.60
C TRP A 36 4.54 -4.00 -0.24
N LEU A 37 3.70 -3.62 -1.20
CA LEU A 37 2.71 -2.56 -1.05
C LEU A 37 1.31 -3.15 -1.15
N ASP A 38 0.47 -2.84 -0.17
CA ASP A 38 -0.97 -3.02 -0.27
C ASP A 38 -1.60 -1.64 -0.43
N ILE A 39 -2.54 -1.51 -1.34
CA ILE A 39 -3.22 -0.26 -1.61
C ILE A 39 -4.74 -0.47 -1.66
N ASP A 40 -5.46 0.35 -0.89
CA ASP A 40 -6.91 0.40 -0.90
C ASP A 40 -7.35 1.80 -1.30
N ILE A 41 -8.31 1.89 -2.22
CA ILE A 41 -8.85 3.16 -2.68
C ILE A 41 -10.36 3.13 -2.57
N TRP A 42 -10.91 4.11 -1.84
CA TRP A 42 -12.35 4.34 -1.69
C TRP A 42 -12.78 5.60 -2.42
N ARG A 43 -14.02 5.61 -2.83
CA ARG A 43 -14.70 6.84 -3.24
C ARG A 43 -15.72 7.20 -2.16
N THR A 44 -15.63 8.41 -1.65
CA THR A 44 -16.58 8.91 -0.65
C THR A 44 -17.92 9.29 -1.30
N ASN A 45 -18.96 9.37 -0.49
CA ASN A 45 -20.29 9.83 -0.96
C ASN A 45 -20.25 11.27 -1.50
N GLY A 46 -19.31 12.07 -1.01
CA GLY A 46 -19.09 13.44 -1.51
C GLY A 46 -18.25 13.54 -2.78
N GLY A 47 -17.75 12.41 -3.31
CA GLY A 47 -16.97 12.38 -4.54
C GLY A 47 -15.48 12.60 -4.38
N SER A 48 -14.96 12.53 -3.16
CA SER A 48 -13.53 12.50 -2.88
C SER A 48 -13.00 11.07 -2.92
N TYR A 49 -11.69 10.93 -2.90
CA TYR A 49 -11.03 9.61 -2.88
C TYR A 49 -10.15 9.51 -1.64
N VAL A 50 -10.24 8.37 -0.96
CA VAL A 50 -9.38 8.04 0.17
C VAL A 50 -8.46 6.93 -0.26
N VAL A 51 -7.16 7.11 -0.11
CA VAL A 51 -6.12 6.15 -0.48
C VAL A 51 -5.38 5.74 0.77
N GLN A 52 -5.39 4.45 1.07
CA GLN A 52 -4.55 3.86 2.11
C GLN A 52 -3.46 3.05 1.44
N LYS A 53 -2.21 3.40 1.74
CA LYS A 53 -1.04 2.65 1.29
C LYS A 53 -0.38 2.04 2.50
N ALA A 54 -0.23 0.73 2.50
CA ALA A 54 0.48 0.01 3.54
C ALA A 54 1.74 -0.61 2.93
N VAL A 55 2.90 -0.09 3.32
CA VAL A 55 4.18 -0.73 3.02
C VAL A 55 4.40 -1.78 4.09
N ARG A 56 4.48 -3.03 3.70
CA ARG A 56 4.57 -4.16 4.59
C ARG A 56 5.89 -4.87 4.45
N TYR A 57 6.35 -5.43 5.58
CA TYR A 57 7.66 -6.09 5.68
C TYR A 57 7.49 -7.46 6.31
N ARG A 58 8.20 -8.46 5.79
CA ARG A 58 8.41 -9.72 6.49
C ARG A 58 9.68 -9.62 7.28
N VAL A 59 9.58 -9.73 8.59
CA VAL A 59 10.70 -9.55 9.51
C VAL A 59 10.91 -10.81 10.33
N ALA A 60 12.11 -11.36 10.28
CA ALA A 60 12.50 -12.49 11.10
C ALA A 60 13.02 -12.00 12.44
N HIS A 61 12.36 -12.42 13.50
CA HIS A 61 12.71 -12.08 14.87
C HIS A 61 13.34 -13.25 15.60
N ALA A 62 14.32 -12.98 16.46
CA ALA A 62 14.83 -13.95 17.43
C ALA A 62 13.95 -14.00 18.68
N ILE A 63 13.19 -12.93 18.95
CA ILE A 63 12.25 -12.82 20.07
C ILE A 63 10.85 -12.59 19.52
N ALA A 64 9.91 -13.48 19.83
CA ALA A 64 8.55 -13.46 19.29
C ALA A 64 7.76 -12.17 19.61
N THR A 65 8.10 -11.49 20.70
CA THR A 65 7.42 -10.26 21.16
C THR A 65 8.13 -8.98 20.75
N CYS A 66 9.16 -9.07 19.90
CA CYS A 66 9.86 -7.88 19.43
C CYS A 66 8.96 -7.06 18.51
N GLY A 67 8.70 -5.81 18.86
CA GLY A 67 7.87 -4.88 18.08
C GLY A 67 8.66 -3.77 17.40
N ARG A 68 9.95 -3.97 17.15
CA ARG A 68 10.81 -2.94 16.60
C ARG A 68 10.61 -2.75 15.10
N LEU A 69 10.44 -1.49 14.67
CA LEU A 69 10.22 -1.10 13.28
C LEU A 69 11.40 -0.30 12.73
N GLY A 70 11.66 -0.44 11.42
CA GLY A 70 12.63 0.36 10.67
C GLY A 70 14.04 -0.21 10.67
N GLY A 71 14.88 0.24 9.72
CA GLY A 71 16.27 -0.13 9.64
C GLY A 71 16.57 -1.58 9.30
N TYR A 72 15.73 -2.22 8.50
CA TYR A 72 15.84 -3.63 8.18
C TYR A 72 16.85 -3.91 7.08
N GLU A 73 17.52 -5.06 7.20
CA GLU A 73 18.37 -5.60 6.15
C GLU A 73 17.78 -6.92 5.63
N ILE A 74 17.92 -7.16 4.33
CA ILE A 74 17.51 -8.45 3.74
C ILE A 74 18.46 -9.54 4.24
N ARG A 75 17.90 -10.70 4.62
CA ARG A 75 18.68 -11.86 5.00
C ARG A 75 19.41 -12.44 3.80
N ASP A 76 20.22 -13.45 4.03
CA ASP A 76 20.98 -14.12 2.99
C ASP A 76 20.08 -14.78 1.94
N ALA A 77 20.69 -15.39 0.93
CA ALA A 77 19.97 -15.94 -0.22
C ALA A 77 18.95 -17.05 0.12
N THR A 78 19.07 -17.68 1.28
CA THR A 78 18.14 -18.74 1.71
C THR A 78 16.87 -18.18 2.35
N GLU A 79 16.88 -16.89 2.69
CA GLU A 79 15.80 -16.18 3.37
C GLU A 79 15.43 -14.89 2.62
N ALA A 80 15.45 -14.94 1.29
CA ALA A 80 15.33 -13.76 0.42
C ALA A 80 13.99 -13.03 0.55
N ASP A 81 12.95 -13.70 1.06
CA ASP A 81 11.63 -13.12 1.26
C ASP A 81 11.45 -12.47 2.64
N THR A 82 12.50 -12.35 3.44
CA THR A 82 12.42 -11.88 4.83
C THR A 82 13.57 -10.96 5.17
N PHE A 83 13.27 -9.87 5.89
CA PHE A 83 14.27 -9.01 6.51
C PHE A 83 14.65 -9.58 7.88
N ARG A 84 15.89 -9.37 8.31
CA ARG A 84 16.29 -9.63 9.70
C ARG A 84 15.97 -8.42 10.57
N CYS A 85 15.48 -8.65 11.78
CA CYS A 85 15.26 -7.57 12.72
C CYS A 85 16.59 -7.06 13.27
N PRO A 86 16.92 -5.77 13.12
CA PRO A 86 18.18 -5.22 13.62
C PRO A 86 18.23 -5.14 15.15
N GLY A 87 17.09 -5.21 15.81
CA GLY A 87 16.99 -5.17 17.26
C GLY A 87 17.27 -6.50 17.92
N CYS A 88 16.47 -7.53 17.61
CA CYS A 88 16.56 -8.83 18.28
C CYS A 88 17.30 -9.90 17.46
N ASN A 89 17.53 -9.68 16.18
CA ASN A 89 18.14 -10.65 15.27
C ASN A 89 19.13 -10.01 14.29
N PRO A 90 20.11 -9.21 14.80
CA PRO A 90 20.99 -8.41 13.93
C PRO A 90 21.85 -9.24 12.99
N ASN A 91 22.22 -10.47 13.38
CA ASN A 91 23.05 -11.35 12.57
C ASN A 91 22.24 -12.29 11.67
N GLY A 92 20.92 -12.33 11.85
CA GLY A 92 20.07 -13.23 11.11
C GLY A 92 20.20 -14.70 11.44
N ASP A 93 20.84 -15.05 12.57
CA ASP A 93 21.20 -16.42 12.94
C ASP A 93 20.06 -17.25 13.52
N ARG A 94 18.97 -16.60 13.91
CA ARG A 94 17.87 -17.24 14.63
C ARG A 94 16.53 -16.96 14.00
N HIS A 95 15.65 -17.96 14.06
CA HIS A 95 14.25 -17.87 13.72
C HIS A 95 13.39 -18.31 14.88
N SER A 96 13.14 -17.44 15.81
CA SER A 96 12.13 -17.71 16.82
C SER A 96 10.73 -17.55 16.21
N SER A 97 10.56 -16.48 15.45
CA SER A 97 9.33 -16.23 14.71
C SER A 97 9.63 -15.21 13.60
N TRP A 98 8.76 -15.15 12.63
CA TRP A 98 8.74 -14.02 11.71
C TRP A 98 7.34 -13.42 11.71
N GLY A 99 7.26 -12.11 11.49
CA GLY A 99 6.01 -11.39 11.51
C GLY A 99 5.94 -10.39 10.38
N GLN A 100 4.72 -9.90 10.16
CA GLN A 100 4.44 -8.84 9.21
C GLN A 100 4.38 -7.52 9.96
N GLU A 101 5.19 -6.57 9.57
CA GLU A 101 5.18 -5.21 10.09
C GLU A 101 4.77 -4.26 8.98
N SER A 102 4.16 -3.12 9.34
CA SER A 102 3.55 -2.23 8.36
C SER A 102 3.80 -0.77 8.67
N ARG A 103 3.94 0.03 7.61
CA ARG A 103 3.82 1.48 7.68
C ARG A 103 2.65 1.90 6.80
N ILE A 104 1.71 2.61 7.38
CA ILE A 104 0.45 2.96 6.74
C ILE A 104 0.37 4.47 6.56
N ALA A 105 0.11 4.91 5.34
CA ALA A 105 -0.18 6.29 4.98
C ALA A 105 -1.59 6.38 4.40
N VAL A 106 -2.31 7.45 4.77
CA VAL A 106 -3.66 7.71 4.28
C VAL A 106 -3.69 9.12 3.70
N ASP A 107 -4.13 9.25 2.46
CA ASP A 107 -4.28 10.52 1.78
C ASP A 107 -5.69 10.67 1.22
N VAL A 108 -6.17 11.92 1.15
CA VAL A 108 -7.49 12.25 0.64
C VAL A 108 -7.32 13.19 -0.56
N TYR A 109 -7.96 12.84 -1.66
CA TYR A 109 -7.96 13.63 -2.90
C TYR A 109 -9.37 14.07 -3.23
N SER A 110 -9.56 15.36 -3.54
CA SER A 110 -10.88 15.92 -3.76
C SER A 110 -11.43 15.67 -5.17
N SER A 111 -10.60 15.22 -6.09
CA SER A 111 -10.99 15.00 -7.47
C SER A 111 -10.28 13.80 -8.09
N PRO A 112 -10.84 13.22 -9.18
CA PRO A 112 -10.15 12.14 -9.89
C PRO A 112 -8.84 12.60 -10.53
N GLU A 113 -8.73 13.86 -10.95
CA GLU A 113 -7.49 14.43 -11.48
C GLU A 113 -6.38 14.42 -10.46
N GLN A 114 -6.67 14.83 -9.21
CA GLN A 114 -5.70 14.81 -8.12
C GLN A 114 -5.26 13.38 -7.78
N LEU A 115 -6.20 12.44 -7.79
CA LEU A 115 -5.89 11.02 -7.56
C LEU A 115 -4.92 10.49 -8.62
N ILE A 116 -5.20 10.73 -9.88
CA ILE A 116 -4.36 10.28 -11.00
C ILE A 116 -2.97 10.91 -10.88
N GLU A 117 -2.88 12.21 -10.60
CA GLU A 117 -1.61 12.91 -10.44
C GLU A 117 -0.80 12.33 -9.28
N SER A 118 -1.44 11.92 -8.18
CA SER A 118 -0.77 11.31 -7.03
C SER A 118 -0.14 9.95 -7.34
N LEU A 119 -0.60 9.28 -8.37
CA LEU A 119 -0.08 7.97 -8.78
C LEU A 119 1.14 8.07 -9.70
N LYS A 120 1.50 9.29 -10.12
CA LYS A 120 2.69 9.51 -10.94
C LYS A 120 3.95 9.61 -10.09
N VAL A 121 5.05 9.14 -10.66
CA VAL A 121 6.39 9.30 -10.11
C VAL A 121 7.21 10.08 -11.14
N ASP A 122 7.76 11.22 -10.73
CA ASP A 122 8.50 12.13 -11.62
C ASP A 122 7.68 12.52 -12.87
N GLY A 123 6.37 12.77 -12.68
CA GLY A 123 5.46 13.17 -13.75
C GLY A 123 5.02 12.03 -14.69
N LYS A 124 5.42 10.80 -14.42
CA LYS A 124 5.12 9.64 -15.27
C LYS A 124 4.41 8.55 -14.48
N LEU A 125 3.52 7.82 -15.15
CA LEU A 125 2.87 6.66 -14.59
C LEU A 125 3.78 5.45 -14.63
N THR A 126 3.95 4.82 -13.47
CA THR A 126 4.66 3.55 -13.35
C THR A 126 3.78 2.40 -13.87
N ARG A 127 4.38 1.24 -14.06
CA ARG A 127 3.63 0.03 -14.43
C ARG A 127 2.54 -0.30 -13.42
N LEU A 128 2.86 -0.19 -12.12
CA LEU A 128 1.89 -0.41 -11.05
C LEU A 128 0.75 0.61 -11.12
N SER A 129 1.07 1.89 -11.29
CA SER A 129 0.06 2.96 -11.37
C SER A 129 -0.89 2.76 -12.55
N ARG A 130 -0.38 2.30 -13.69
CA ARG A 130 -1.21 1.98 -14.86
C ARG A 130 -2.18 0.83 -14.58
N ALA A 131 -1.70 -0.21 -13.90
CA ALA A 131 -2.54 -1.33 -13.51
C ALA A 131 -3.63 -0.90 -12.53
N LEU A 132 -3.29 -0.06 -11.55
CA LEU A 132 -4.26 0.51 -10.60
C LEU A 132 -5.32 1.34 -11.33
N LEU A 133 -4.92 2.18 -12.29
CA LEU A 133 -5.86 3.02 -13.05
C LEU A 133 -6.77 2.17 -13.94
N ALA A 134 -6.28 1.09 -14.50
CA ALA A 134 -7.11 0.16 -15.28
C ALA A 134 -8.21 -0.44 -14.39
N ASP A 135 -7.85 -0.89 -13.18
CA ASP A 135 -8.80 -1.46 -12.22
C ASP A 135 -9.79 -0.39 -11.74
N LEU A 136 -9.32 0.82 -11.43
CA LEU A 136 -10.16 1.94 -11.02
C LEU A 136 -11.16 2.34 -12.10
N SER A 137 -10.74 2.33 -13.37
CA SER A 137 -11.60 2.68 -14.51
C SER A 137 -12.82 1.76 -14.62
N GLU A 138 -12.66 0.50 -14.24
CA GLU A 138 -13.76 -0.46 -14.23
C GLU A 138 -14.79 -0.18 -13.14
N GLN A 139 -14.37 0.49 -12.06
CA GLN A 139 -15.19 0.74 -10.88
C GLN A 139 -15.70 2.19 -10.78
N ASP A 140 -15.10 3.13 -11.49
CA ASP A 140 -15.42 4.55 -11.37
C ASP A 140 -15.44 5.21 -12.75
N GLY A 141 -16.63 5.66 -13.18
CA GLY A 141 -16.82 6.28 -14.50
C GLY A 141 -16.07 7.59 -14.71
N ARG A 142 -15.80 8.34 -13.64
CA ARG A 142 -15.03 9.59 -13.75
C ARG A 142 -13.56 9.31 -14.02
N ILE A 143 -13.01 8.27 -13.38
CA ILE A 143 -11.65 7.81 -13.66
C ILE A 143 -11.56 7.28 -15.08
N ASP A 144 -12.53 6.47 -15.50
CA ASP A 144 -12.57 5.90 -16.85
C ASP A 144 -12.58 7.00 -17.92
N GLU A 145 -13.41 8.03 -17.74
CA GLU A 145 -13.48 9.16 -18.66
C GLU A 145 -12.14 9.88 -18.78
N LEU A 146 -11.46 10.14 -17.68
CA LEU A 146 -10.17 10.83 -17.68
C LEU A 146 -9.03 9.98 -18.21
N TRP A 147 -9.00 8.70 -17.84
CA TRP A 147 -7.89 7.80 -18.14
C TRP A 147 -7.97 7.23 -19.56
N ASN A 148 -9.17 6.86 -20.01
CA ASN A 148 -9.39 6.18 -21.28
C ASN A 148 -9.84 7.12 -22.42
N THR A 149 -9.98 8.42 -22.15
CA THR A 149 -10.35 9.39 -23.18
C THR A 149 -9.11 10.10 -23.70
N VAL A 150 -8.86 9.98 -24.98
CA VAL A 150 -7.80 10.72 -25.69
C VAL A 150 -8.46 11.74 -26.59
N VAL A 151 -8.17 13.02 -26.35
CA VAL A 151 -8.63 14.12 -27.20
C VAL A 151 -7.56 14.38 -28.24
N VAL A 152 -7.94 14.27 -29.51
CA VAL A 152 -7.05 14.53 -30.64
C VAL A 152 -7.50 15.79 -31.35
N ASP A 153 -6.61 16.75 -31.49
CA ASP A 153 -6.86 18.02 -32.21
C ASP A 153 -6.64 17.85 -33.71
#